data_406cbe5c414cf882a44d578cdc863c42
#
_entry.id   406cbe5c414cf882a44d578cdc863c42
#
_cell.length_a   1.000
_cell.length_b   1.000
_cell.length_c   1.000
_cell.angle_alpha   90.00
_cell.angle_beta   90.00
_cell.angle_gamma   90.00
#
_symmetry.space_group_name_H-M   'P 1'
#
loop_
_entity.id
_entity.type
_entity.pdbx_description
1 polymer ?
#
loop_
_entity_poly.entity_id
_entity_poly.type
_entity_poly.pdbx_seq_one_letter_code
_entity_poly.pdbx_strand_id
1 'polypeptide(L)'
;MDADIGLGIAEIAYPVISAAALAVCRALGLVFITPAFNRLGLTGMIRSCVAVAISAPMFLPAFSALTALEDYGSFFLAGLMVKEFLIGVTVGLLFGIPFWAAEVAGELVDLQRGSTMAQLVDPSGAGEAGVTATLLSVTLITLFFMSGGFILMVDGFYHSYQLW
;
A
#
# COMPACT_ATOMS: atom_id res chain seq x y z
N MET A 1 26.75 -15.04 -31.82
CA MET A 1 25.60 -14.23 -32.26
C MET A 1 24.45 -14.29 -31.24
N ASP A 2 24.00 -15.49 -30.80
CA ASP A 2 22.91 -15.61 -29.81
C ASP A 2 23.33 -15.20 -28.40
N ALA A 3 24.59 -15.42 -28.00
CA ALA A 3 25.13 -15.03 -26.72
C ALA A 3 25.26 -13.50 -26.57
N ASP A 4 25.67 -12.81 -27.66
CA ASP A 4 25.84 -11.35 -27.66
C ASP A 4 24.48 -10.64 -27.64
N ILE A 5 23.46 -11.20 -28.30
CA ILE A 5 22.09 -10.70 -28.26
C ILE A 5 21.51 -10.88 -26.85
N GLY A 6 21.78 -12.03 -26.20
CA GLY A 6 21.35 -12.30 -24.84
C GLY A 6 21.93 -11.33 -23.81
N LEU A 7 23.22 -11.01 -23.90
CA LEU A 7 23.89 -10.04 -23.05
C LEU A 7 23.35 -8.62 -23.27
N GLY A 8 23.14 -8.18 -24.49
CA GLY A 8 22.57 -6.86 -24.80
C GLY A 8 21.13 -6.70 -24.28
N ILE A 9 20.32 -7.76 -24.33
CA ILE A 9 18.97 -7.75 -23.74
C ILE A 9 19.04 -7.66 -22.21
N ALA A 10 19.95 -8.40 -21.58
CA ALA A 10 20.11 -8.39 -20.13
C ALA A 10 20.57 -7.02 -19.60
N GLU A 11 21.47 -6.34 -20.30
CA GLU A 11 21.95 -4.99 -19.96
C GLU A 11 20.84 -3.93 -19.97
N ILE A 12 19.86 -4.06 -20.86
CA ILE A 12 18.72 -3.14 -20.92
C ILE A 12 17.61 -3.57 -19.95
N ALA A 13 17.35 -4.88 -19.85
CA ALA A 13 16.26 -5.41 -19.04
C ALA A 13 16.50 -5.24 -17.53
N TYR A 14 17.74 -5.38 -17.08
CA TYR A 14 18.07 -5.29 -15.66
C TYR A 14 17.71 -3.94 -15.02
N PRO A 15 18.14 -2.78 -15.57
CA PRO A 15 17.78 -1.48 -15.01
C PRO A 15 16.28 -1.17 -15.13
N VAL A 16 15.62 -1.63 -16.19
CA VAL A 16 14.18 -1.45 -16.38
C VAL A 16 13.39 -2.20 -15.31
N ILE A 17 13.70 -3.49 -15.09
CA ILE A 17 13.03 -4.32 -14.09
C ILE A 17 13.31 -3.79 -12.67
N SER A 18 14.54 -3.39 -12.40
CA SER A 18 14.95 -2.84 -11.11
C SER A 18 14.24 -1.52 -10.80
N ALA A 19 14.12 -0.63 -11.78
CA ALA A 19 13.38 0.63 -11.64
C ALA A 19 11.89 0.41 -11.41
N ALA A 20 11.28 -0.52 -12.16
CA ALA A 20 9.90 -0.89 -11.97
C ALA A 20 9.65 -1.47 -10.56
N ALA A 21 10.52 -2.37 -10.12
CA ALA A 21 10.42 -2.95 -8.78
C ALA A 21 10.55 -1.90 -7.67
N LEU A 22 11.48 -0.97 -7.77
CA LEU A 22 11.65 0.14 -6.81
C LEU A 22 10.42 1.04 -6.76
N ALA A 23 9.90 1.46 -7.92
CA ALA A 23 8.70 2.30 -7.98
C ALA A 23 7.49 1.61 -7.33
N VAL A 24 7.31 0.31 -7.58
CA VAL A 24 6.19 -0.47 -7.07
C VAL A 24 6.34 -0.77 -5.56
N CYS A 25 7.55 -0.97 -5.05
CA CYS A 25 7.79 -1.31 -3.63
C CYS A 25 7.15 -0.30 -2.67
N ARG A 26 7.32 1.01 -2.89
CA ARG A 26 6.73 2.05 -2.05
C ARG A 26 5.20 2.04 -2.13
N ALA A 27 4.65 1.91 -3.32
CA ALA A 27 3.20 1.85 -3.52
C ALA A 27 2.58 0.59 -2.89
N LEU A 28 3.27 -0.54 -2.93
CA LEU A 28 2.85 -1.76 -2.24
C LEU A 28 2.78 -1.54 -0.72
N GLY A 29 3.81 -0.94 -0.11
CA GLY A 29 3.81 -0.61 1.31
C GLY A 29 2.60 0.23 1.70
N LEU A 30 2.30 1.28 0.95
CA LEU A 30 1.14 2.14 1.14
C LEU A 30 -0.18 1.35 1.06
N VAL A 31 -0.41 0.64 -0.06
CA VAL A 31 -1.69 -0.02 -0.35
C VAL A 31 -1.97 -1.21 0.59
N PHE A 32 -0.92 -1.94 0.99
CA PHE A 32 -1.08 -3.09 1.91
C PHE A 32 -1.50 -2.66 3.31
N ILE A 33 -0.95 -1.55 3.80
CA ILE A 33 -1.18 -1.07 5.16
C ILE A 33 -2.49 -0.28 5.27
N THR A 34 -2.87 0.49 4.26
CA THR A 34 -4.04 1.37 4.33
C THR A 34 -5.35 0.57 4.39
N PRO A 35 -6.14 0.67 5.48
CA PRO A 35 -7.35 -0.14 5.67
C PRO A 35 -8.44 0.10 4.62
N ALA A 36 -8.48 1.28 4.01
CA ALA A 36 -9.44 1.61 2.96
C ALA A 36 -9.45 0.56 1.82
N PHE A 37 -8.28 0.08 1.39
CA PHE A 37 -8.19 -0.94 0.34
C PHE A 37 -8.55 -2.35 0.82
N ASN A 38 -8.29 -2.65 2.10
CA ASN A 38 -8.62 -3.95 2.69
C ASN A 38 -10.13 -4.12 2.90
N ARG A 39 -10.80 -3.06 3.37
CA ARG A 39 -12.24 -3.07 3.69
C ARG A 39 -13.14 -3.01 2.45
N LEU A 40 -12.65 -2.51 1.33
CA LEU A 40 -13.37 -2.56 0.04
C LEU A 40 -13.47 -3.98 -0.54
N GLY A 41 -12.96 -5.01 0.14
CA GLY A 41 -12.98 -6.38 -0.36
C GLY A 41 -12.09 -6.59 -1.59
N LEU A 42 -11.15 -5.69 -1.84
CA LEU A 42 -10.21 -5.84 -2.93
C LEU A 42 -9.32 -7.06 -2.69
N THR A 43 -9.38 -8.02 -3.60
CA THR A 43 -8.49 -9.18 -3.56
C THR A 43 -7.03 -8.75 -3.68
N GLY A 44 -6.09 -9.56 -3.21
CA GLY A 44 -4.66 -9.24 -3.27
C GLY A 44 -4.20 -8.84 -4.68
N MET A 45 -4.75 -9.46 -5.72
CA MET A 45 -4.44 -9.16 -7.11
C MET A 45 -4.88 -7.74 -7.51
N ILE A 46 -6.09 -7.31 -7.15
CA ILE A 46 -6.59 -5.97 -7.45
C ILE A 46 -5.78 -4.92 -6.69
N ARG A 47 -5.42 -5.17 -5.43
CA ARG A 47 -4.54 -4.28 -4.65
C ARG A 47 -3.18 -4.09 -5.30
N SER A 48 -2.58 -5.16 -5.80
CA SER A 48 -1.31 -5.07 -6.54
C SER A 48 -1.46 -4.26 -7.82
N CYS A 49 -2.57 -4.41 -8.55
CA CYS A 49 -2.85 -3.59 -9.74
C CYS A 49 -2.98 -2.10 -9.38
N VAL A 50 -3.65 -1.77 -8.28
CA VAL A 50 -3.76 -0.38 -7.79
C VAL A 50 -2.38 0.18 -7.43
N ALA A 51 -1.54 -0.60 -6.73
CA ALA A 51 -0.18 -0.19 -6.40
C ALA A 51 0.66 0.08 -7.65
N VAL A 52 0.59 -0.79 -8.66
CA VAL A 52 1.28 -0.60 -9.96
C VAL A 52 0.76 0.66 -10.67
N ALA A 53 -0.55 0.89 -10.69
CA ALA A 53 -1.15 2.07 -11.32
C ALA A 53 -0.69 3.38 -10.64
N ILE A 54 -0.67 3.42 -9.31
CA ILE A 54 -0.20 4.58 -8.54
C ILE A 54 1.31 4.79 -8.73
N SER A 55 2.10 3.72 -8.87
CA SER A 55 3.55 3.82 -9.04
C SER A 55 3.99 4.21 -10.46
N ALA A 56 3.13 4.08 -11.45
CA ALA A 56 3.48 4.28 -12.86
C ALA A 56 4.20 5.62 -13.17
N PRO A 57 3.79 6.79 -12.62
CA PRO A 57 4.50 8.05 -12.87
C PRO A 57 5.91 8.09 -12.29
N MET A 58 6.20 7.26 -11.26
CA MET A 58 7.50 7.22 -10.59
C MET A 58 8.50 6.30 -11.27
N PHE A 59 8.08 5.57 -12.30
CA PHE A 59 8.97 4.70 -13.07
C PHE A 59 10.12 5.47 -13.73
N LEU A 60 9.82 6.57 -14.42
CA LEU A 60 10.83 7.37 -15.13
C LEU A 60 11.87 7.98 -14.17
N PRO A 61 11.48 8.65 -13.06
CA PRO A 61 12.44 9.12 -12.06
C PRO A 61 13.30 7.99 -11.47
N ALA A 62 12.70 6.85 -11.13
CA ALA A 62 13.43 5.69 -10.59
C ALA A 62 14.43 5.13 -11.62
N PHE A 63 14.03 5.04 -12.88
CA PHE A 63 14.91 4.59 -13.96
C PHE A 63 16.09 5.53 -14.16
N SER A 64 15.85 6.84 -14.23
CA SER A 64 16.93 7.83 -14.39
C SER A 64 17.89 7.85 -13.18
N ALA A 65 17.38 7.67 -11.97
CA ALA A 65 18.20 7.58 -10.77
C ALA A 65 19.10 6.32 -10.77
N LEU A 66 18.58 5.17 -11.20
CA LEU A 66 19.36 3.93 -11.28
C LEU A 66 20.41 3.98 -12.39
N THR A 67 20.08 4.52 -13.57
CA THR A 67 21.02 4.63 -14.68
C THR A 67 22.14 5.64 -14.43
N ALA A 68 21.95 6.57 -13.49
CA ALA A 68 23.00 7.49 -13.05
C ALA A 68 24.04 6.82 -12.13
N LEU A 69 23.74 5.64 -11.58
CA LEU A 69 24.67 4.83 -10.80
C LEU A 69 25.45 3.91 -11.74
N GLU A 70 26.76 4.11 -11.88
CA GLU A 70 27.61 3.34 -12.82
C GLU A 70 27.67 1.84 -12.49
N ASP A 71 27.53 1.48 -11.20
CA ASP A 71 27.52 0.07 -10.78
C ASP A 71 26.78 -0.08 -9.44
N TYR A 72 25.68 -0.83 -9.43
CA TYR A 72 24.95 -1.14 -8.20
C TYR A 72 24.79 -2.64 -8.02
N GLY A 73 25.39 -3.16 -6.96
CA GLY A 73 25.30 -4.57 -6.60
C GLY A 73 23.88 -4.94 -6.16
N SER A 74 23.52 -6.22 -6.35
CA SER A 74 22.19 -6.76 -5.97
C SER A 74 21.83 -6.51 -4.50
N PHE A 75 22.82 -6.50 -3.61
CA PHE A 75 22.63 -6.22 -2.18
C PHE A 75 22.21 -4.75 -1.93
N PHE A 76 22.82 -3.82 -2.65
CA PHE A 76 22.46 -2.40 -2.59
C PHE A 76 21.02 -2.18 -3.07
N LEU A 77 20.64 -2.81 -4.19
CA LEU A 77 19.29 -2.76 -4.72
C LEU A 77 18.26 -3.31 -3.73
N ALA A 78 18.56 -4.44 -3.08
CA ALA A 78 17.70 -5.02 -2.05
C ALA A 78 17.51 -4.05 -0.86
N GLY A 79 18.56 -3.38 -0.42
CA GLY A 79 18.49 -2.33 0.61
C GLY A 79 17.60 -1.16 0.22
N LEU A 80 17.70 -0.70 -1.04
CA LEU A 80 16.82 0.35 -1.57
C LEU A 80 15.36 -0.10 -1.61
N MET A 81 15.07 -1.33 -2.03
CA MET A 81 13.70 -1.87 -2.05
C MET A 81 13.09 -1.91 -0.65
N VAL A 82 13.85 -2.36 0.35
CA VAL A 82 13.40 -2.37 1.76
C VAL A 82 13.14 -0.95 2.25
N LYS A 83 14.05 -0.01 1.97
CA LYS A 83 13.87 1.42 2.29
C LYS A 83 12.58 1.95 1.69
N GLU A 84 12.38 1.76 0.39
CA GLU A 84 11.20 2.23 -0.34
C GLU A 84 9.91 1.64 0.24
N PHE A 85 9.90 0.34 0.51
CA PHE A 85 8.77 -0.33 1.13
C PHE A 85 8.44 0.24 2.51
N LEU A 86 9.44 0.47 3.38
CA LEU A 86 9.24 1.05 4.70
C LEU A 86 8.69 2.47 4.65
N ILE A 87 9.13 3.30 3.71
CA ILE A 87 8.57 4.63 3.49
C ILE A 87 7.08 4.51 3.08
N GLY A 88 6.77 3.60 2.15
CA GLY A 88 5.39 3.34 1.75
C GLY A 88 4.50 2.89 2.92
N VAL A 89 5.00 1.99 3.76
CA VAL A 89 4.34 1.56 5.01
C VAL A 89 4.09 2.74 5.93
N THR A 90 5.09 3.61 6.13
CA THR A 90 4.96 4.78 7.02
C THR A 90 3.87 5.74 6.53
N VAL A 91 3.83 6.02 5.24
CA VAL A 91 2.78 6.86 4.64
C VAL A 91 1.42 6.16 4.77
N GLY A 92 1.35 4.85 4.51
CA GLY A 92 0.13 4.05 4.68
C GLY A 92 -0.39 4.01 6.10
N LEU A 93 0.50 3.96 7.10
CA LEU A 93 0.15 4.05 8.52
C LEU A 93 -0.49 5.39 8.85
N LEU A 94 0.09 6.51 8.39
CA LEU A 94 -0.45 7.85 8.64
C LEU A 94 -1.87 7.98 8.10
N PHE A 95 -2.12 7.54 6.89
CA PHE A 95 -3.46 7.53 6.29
C PHE A 95 -4.36 6.44 6.89
N GLY A 96 -3.82 5.41 7.51
CA GLY A 96 -4.55 4.33 8.17
C GLY A 96 -5.16 4.70 9.51
N ILE A 97 -4.53 5.62 10.27
CA ILE A 97 -4.93 6.01 11.63
C ILE A 97 -6.42 6.34 11.75
N PRO A 98 -7.03 7.21 10.93
CA PRO A 98 -8.45 7.55 11.08
C PRO A 98 -9.37 6.33 10.89
N PHE A 99 -9.02 5.40 10.01
CA PHE A 99 -9.81 4.19 9.77
C PHE A 99 -9.79 3.25 10.97
N TRP A 100 -8.62 3.02 11.56
CA TRP A 100 -8.49 2.22 12.78
C TRP A 100 -9.18 2.90 13.96
N ALA A 101 -9.07 4.22 14.09
CA ALA A 101 -9.75 4.96 15.13
C ALA A 101 -11.28 4.81 15.05
N ALA A 102 -11.85 4.89 13.84
CA ALA A 102 -13.29 4.69 13.63
C ALA A 102 -13.72 3.25 13.94
N GLU A 103 -12.92 2.27 13.56
CA GLU A 103 -13.16 0.85 13.86
C GLU A 103 -13.19 0.60 15.36
N VAL A 104 -12.15 1.02 16.09
CA VAL A 104 -12.05 0.88 17.54
C VAL A 104 -13.18 1.62 18.27
N ALA A 105 -13.53 2.83 17.80
CA ALA A 105 -14.65 3.57 18.36
C ALA A 105 -15.98 2.81 18.19
N GLY A 106 -16.20 2.21 17.03
CA GLY A 106 -17.38 1.38 16.77
C GLY A 106 -17.42 0.13 17.64
N GLU A 107 -16.28 -0.55 17.82
CA GLU A 107 -16.17 -1.71 18.70
C GLU A 107 -16.46 -1.34 20.15
N LEU A 108 -15.99 -0.20 20.64
CA LEU A 108 -16.30 0.29 21.99
C LEU A 108 -17.81 0.52 22.20
N VAL A 109 -18.50 1.08 21.20
CA VAL A 109 -19.96 1.27 21.23
C VAL A 109 -20.66 -0.09 21.24
N ASP A 110 -20.23 -1.04 20.43
CA ASP A 110 -20.82 -2.38 20.37
C ASP A 110 -20.60 -3.15 21.68
N LEU A 111 -19.44 -3.00 22.33
CA LEU A 111 -19.15 -3.52 23.66
C LEU A 111 -20.10 -2.94 24.73
N GLN A 112 -20.29 -1.62 24.74
CA GLN A 112 -21.16 -0.93 25.71
C GLN A 112 -22.64 -1.34 25.57
N ARG A 113 -23.06 -1.67 24.36
CA ARG A 113 -24.42 -2.18 24.05
C ARG A 113 -24.60 -3.63 24.44
N GLY A 114 -23.56 -4.35 24.87
CA GLY A 114 -23.60 -5.75 25.21
C GLY A 114 -23.75 -6.69 24.00
N SER A 115 -23.56 -6.20 22.78
CA SER A 115 -23.70 -7.02 21.55
C SER A 115 -22.67 -8.14 21.47
N THR A 116 -21.54 -8.00 22.14
CA THR A 116 -20.49 -9.03 22.27
C THR A 116 -20.89 -10.22 23.16
N MET A 117 -21.93 -10.08 24.00
CA MET A 117 -22.43 -11.23 24.76
C MET A 117 -22.98 -12.35 23.85
N ALA A 118 -23.51 -12.00 22.68
CA ALA A 118 -23.95 -12.97 21.69
C ALA A 118 -22.79 -13.77 21.10
N GLN A 119 -21.62 -13.16 20.93
CA GLN A 119 -20.40 -13.83 20.42
C GLN A 119 -19.78 -14.79 21.46
N LEU A 120 -19.94 -14.51 22.75
CA LEU A 120 -19.53 -15.42 23.83
C LEU A 120 -20.38 -16.70 23.89
N VAL A 121 -21.62 -16.61 23.39
CA VAL A 121 -22.56 -17.76 23.37
C VAL A 121 -22.39 -18.62 22.11
N ASP A 122 -21.90 -18.04 21.01
CA ASP A 122 -21.60 -18.77 19.75
C ASP A 122 -20.15 -18.56 19.31
N PRO A 123 -19.19 -19.35 19.85
CA PRO A 123 -17.78 -19.25 19.47
C PRO A 123 -17.49 -19.73 18.03
N SER A 124 -18.49 -20.30 17.31
CA SER A 124 -18.39 -20.69 15.90
C SER A 124 -18.71 -19.54 14.93
N GLY A 125 -19.30 -18.46 15.40
CA GLY A 125 -19.45 -17.19 14.67
C GLY A 125 -18.07 -16.59 14.46
N ALA A 126 -17.47 -16.83 13.28
CA ALA A 126 -16.19 -16.26 12.90
C ALA A 126 -16.24 -14.74 13.14
N GLY A 127 -15.40 -14.24 14.04
CA GLY A 127 -15.25 -12.87 14.51
C GLY A 127 -15.76 -11.76 13.60
N GLU A 128 -17.07 -11.64 13.48
CA GLU A 128 -17.68 -10.56 12.71
C GLU A 128 -17.48 -9.28 13.50
N ALA A 129 -16.83 -8.31 12.85
CA ALA A 129 -16.72 -6.97 13.39
C ALA A 129 -18.12 -6.48 13.80
N GLY A 130 -18.21 -5.79 14.91
CA GLY A 130 -19.49 -5.29 15.41
C GLY A 130 -20.22 -4.45 14.37
N VAL A 131 -21.54 -4.46 14.40
CA VAL A 131 -22.37 -3.74 13.41
C VAL A 131 -22.00 -2.25 13.39
N THR A 132 -21.78 -1.64 14.55
CA THR A 132 -21.42 -0.23 14.65
C THR A 132 -20.01 0.02 14.12
N ALA A 133 -19.05 -0.86 14.40
CA ALA A 133 -17.70 -0.78 13.86
C ALA A 133 -17.71 -0.85 12.32
N THR A 134 -18.50 -1.77 11.77
CA THR A 134 -18.66 -1.90 10.31
C THR A 134 -19.29 -0.65 9.70
N LEU A 135 -20.36 -0.12 10.28
CA LEU A 135 -21.03 1.09 9.80
C LEU A 135 -20.09 2.30 9.82
N LEU A 136 -19.35 2.52 10.93
CA LEU A 136 -18.40 3.63 11.04
C LEU A 136 -17.25 3.49 10.02
N SER A 137 -16.72 2.29 9.84
CA SER A 137 -15.66 2.02 8.87
C SER A 137 -16.12 2.29 7.44
N VAL A 138 -17.29 1.78 7.02
CA VAL A 138 -17.84 2.00 5.67
C VAL A 138 -18.17 3.48 5.45
N THR A 139 -18.75 4.14 6.44
CA THR A 139 -19.04 5.58 6.37
C THR A 139 -17.77 6.39 6.19
N LEU A 140 -16.72 6.10 6.97
CA LEU A 140 -15.44 6.81 6.85
C LEU A 140 -14.76 6.55 5.50
N ILE A 141 -14.80 5.32 4.99
CA ILE A 141 -14.27 5.00 3.65
C ILE A 141 -15.02 5.81 2.58
N THR A 142 -16.34 5.86 2.66
CA THR A 142 -17.16 6.62 1.72
C THR A 142 -16.81 8.11 1.78
N LEU A 143 -16.72 8.69 2.97
CA LEU A 143 -16.31 10.08 3.16
C LEU A 143 -14.90 10.33 2.63
N PHE A 144 -13.96 9.43 2.87
CA PHE A 144 -12.59 9.54 2.36
C PHE A 144 -12.54 9.64 0.83
N PHE A 145 -13.29 8.79 0.11
CA PHE A 145 -13.32 8.86 -1.34
C PHE A 145 -14.10 10.08 -1.86
N MET A 146 -15.25 10.42 -1.25
CA MET A 146 -16.08 11.54 -1.69
C MET A 146 -15.46 12.91 -1.40
N SER A 147 -14.70 13.04 -0.29
CA SER A 147 -14.02 14.30 0.06
C SER A 147 -12.70 14.53 -0.70
N GLY A 148 -12.31 13.61 -1.58
CA GLY A 148 -11.02 13.70 -2.27
C GLY A 148 -9.82 13.21 -1.45
N GLY A 149 -10.06 12.53 -0.33
CA GLY A 149 -9.00 11.98 0.52
C GLY A 149 -8.07 11.01 -0.21
N PHE A 150 -8.60 10.27 -1.18
CA PHE A 150 -7.77 9.43 -2.05
C PHE A 150 -6.77 10.26 -2.87
N ILE A 151 -7.20 11.40 -3.41
CA ILE A 151 -6.32 12.30 -4.17
C ILE A 151 -5.23 12.88 -3.26
N LEU A 152 -5.58 13.30 -2.05
CA LEU A 152 -4.62 13.77 -1.05
C LEU A 152 -3.62 12.69 -0.65
N MET A 153 -4.07 11.46 -0.54
CA MET A 153 -3.19 10.31 -0.23
C MET A 153 -2.19 10.06 -1.37
N VAL A 154 -2.64 10.10 -2.61
CA VAL A 154 -1.78 9.92 -3.80
C VAL A 154 -0.82 11.12 -3.94
N ASP A 155 -1.26 12.33 -3.66
CA ASP A 155 -0.42 13.53 -3.65
C ASP A 155 0.66 13.42 -2.57
N GLY A 156 0.29 13.05 -1.34
CA GLY A 156 1.24 12.76 -0.25
C GLY A 156 2.24 11.67 -0.59
N PHE A 157 1.79 10.62 -1.29
CA PHE A 157 2.66 9.55 -1.81
C PHE A 157 3.71 10.12 -2.78
N TYR A 158 3.32 10.96 -3.73
CA TYR A 158 4.27 11.57 -4.67
C TYR A 158 5.20 12.58 -3.99
N HIS A 159 4.72 13.40 -3.07
CA HIS A 159 5.56 14.29 -2.27
C HIS A 159 6.60 13.55 -1.44
N SER A 160 6.30 12.32 -1.00
CA SER A 160 7.26 11.49 -0.26
C SER A 160 8.54 11.18 -1.05
N TYR A 161 8.50 11.21 -2.38
CA TYR A 161 9.69 11.04 -3.23
C TYR A 161 10.60 12.29 -3.26
N GLN A 162 10.06 13.46 -2.92
CA GLN A 162 10.84 14.71 -2.87
C GLN A 162 11.59 14.87 -1.54
N LEU A 163 11.12 14.18 -0.49
CA LEU A 163 11.68 14.28 0.84
C LEU A 163 12.79 13.24 1.11
N TRP A 164 12.87 12.19 0.35
CA TRP A 164 13.75 11.01 0.53
C TRP A 164 14.40 10.62 -0.80
#